data_2e6897fd7781d651e0f3c597a5cb1823
#
_entry.id   2e6897fd7781d651e0f3c597a5cb1823
#
_cell.length_a   1.000
_cell.length_b   1.000
_cell.length_c   1.000
_cell.angle_alpha   90.00
_cell.angle_beta   90.00
_cell.angle_gamma   90.00
#
_symmetry.space_group_name_H-M   'P 1'
#
loop_
_entity.id
_entity.type
_entity.pdbx_description
1 polymer ?
#
loop_
_entity_poly.entity_id
_entity_poly.type
_entity_poly.pdbx_seq_one_letter_code
_entity_poly.pdbx_strand_id
1 'polypeptide(L)'
;MCLAVVLGLLSSCSGTDYLNAIPKKSTALISVDMQQMASGKSDEDKAGMLKSLLHVEDASKCGIDISEKIFLFESADGNLGLCAKVSDEGDVEDWLASLAKQHIATEVKERKGFHFSVLKNSWLVGFSDQALLVMGPVVADAQAQLQQQIVKYLR
;
A
#
# COMPACT_ATOMS: atom_id res chain seq x y z
N MET A 1 49.21 10.37 -13.17
CA MET A 1 48.48 9.18 -12.72
C MET A 1 47.13 9.61 -12.16
N CYS A 2 46.12 9.61 -12.98
CA CYS A 2 44.75 9.88 -12.54
C CYS A 2 44.11 8.58 -12.08
N LEU A 3 44.01 8.41 -10.77
CA LEU A 3 43.21 7.34 -10.20
C LEU A 3 41.77 7.82 -10.26
N ALA A 4 41.05 7.49 -11.32
CA ALA A 4 39.63 7.66 -11.40
C ALA A 4 38.99 6.64 -10.46
N VAL A 5 38.68 7.06 -9.25
CA VAL A 5 37.77 6.35 -8.38
C VAL A 5 36.38 6.49 -9.01
N VAL A 6 36.00 5.54 -9.82
CA VAL A 6 34.63 5.33 -10.19
C VAL A 6 33.92 4.85 -8.93
N LEU A 7 33.43 5.80 -8.14
CA LEU A 7 32.36 5.54 -7.20
C LEU A 7 31.16 5.12 -8.04
N GLY A 8 31.05 3.82 -8.27
CA GLY A 8 29.83 3.23 -8.74
C GLY A 8 28.74 3.59 -7.74
N LEU A 9 27.91 4.55 -8.12
CA LEU A 9 26.61 4.71 -7.53
C LEU A 9 25.88 3.42 -7.82
N LEU A 10 26.02 2.47 -6.91
CA LEU A 10 25.06 1.43 -6.72
C LEU A 10 23.80 2.16 -6.24
N SER A 11 23.04 2.71 -7.17
CA SER A 11 21.63 2.90 -6.98
C SER A 11 21.08 1.48 -6.84
N SER A 12 21.25 0.93 -5.65
CA SER A 12 20.42 -0.10 -5.13
C SER A 12 19.00 0.49 -5.23
N CYS A 13 18.27 0.14 -6.28
CA CYS A 13 16.83 0.14 -6.23
C CYS A 13 16.49 -0.87 -5.12
N SER A 14 16.62 -0.42 -3.89
CA SER A 14 16.24 -1.21 -2.75
C SER A 14 14.73 -1.31 -2.84
N GLY A 15 14.20 -2.52 -3.02
CA GLY A 15 12.77 -2.77 -3.01
C GLY A 15 12.07 -2.35 -1.70
N THR A 16 12.70 -1.50 -0.91
CA THR A 16 12.29 -1.00 0.41
C THR A 16 11.86 0.46 0.39
N ASP A 17 11.84 1.13 -0.76
CA ASP A 17 11.47 2.55 -0.84
C ASP A 17 10.05 2.83 -0.35
N TYR A 18 9.13 1.85 -0.48
CA TYR A 18 7.78 1.95 0.06
C TYR A 18 7.73 2.15 1.58
N LEU A 19 8.78 1.75 2.31
CA LEU A 19 8.87 1.95 3.77
C LEU A 19 8.98 3.42 4.16
N ASN A 20 9.41 4.28 3.24
CA ASN A 20 9.46 5.73 3.47
C ASN A 20 8.07 6.34 3.65
N ALA A 21 7.02 5.66 3.17
CA ALA A 21 5.65 6.08 3.36
C ALA A 21 5.10 5.82 4.78
N ILE A 22 5.80 5.03 5.60
CA ILE A 22 5.41 4.80 7.00
C ILE A 22 5.74 6.07 7.81
N PRO A 23 4.77 6.63 8.57
CA PRO A 23 5.02 7.82 9.37
C PRO A 23 6.14 7.60 10.39
N LYS A 24 7.14 8.48 10.40
CA LYS A 24 8.31 8.37 11.31
C LYS A 24 7.96 8.45 12.79
N LYS A 25 6.80 9.04 13.13
CA LYS A 25 6.29 9.18 14.50
C LYS A 25 5.18 8.18 14.81
N SER A 26 5.22 7.00 14.20
CA SER A 26 4.25 5.95 14.52
C SER A 26 4.42 5.49 15.95
N THR A 27 3.30 5.32 16.66
CA THR A 27 3.26 4.85 18.06
C THR A 27 3.30 3.33 18.16
N ALA A 28 2.91 2.65 17.10
CA ALA A 28 2.98 1.19 16.97
C ALA A 28 3.34 0.82 15.52
N LEU A 29 4.10 -0.27 15.37
CA LEU A 29 4.49 -0.82 14.06
C LEU A 29 4.57 -2.33 14.14
N ILE A 30 3.84 -3.01 13.26
CA ILE A 30 3.82 -4.47 13.13
C ILE A 30 4.12 -4.84 11.69
N SER A 31 5.07 -5.71 11.45
CA SER A 31 5.34 -6.28 10.13
C SER A 31 4.58 -7.60 9.95
N VAL A 32 3.95 -7.77 8.81
CA VAL A 32 3.23 -8.97 8.42
C VAL A 32 3.91 -9.56 7.18
N ASP A 33 4.35 -10.81 7.30
CA ASP A 33 4.90 -11.57 6.19
C ASP A 33 3.83 -12.51 5.64
N MET A 34 3.28 -12.14 4.48
CA MET A 34 2.19 -12.90 3.86
C MET A 34 2.65 -14.30 3.42
N GLN A 35 3.91 -14.47 3.06
CA GLN A 35 4.45 -15.77 2.70
C GLN A 35 4.57 -16.69 3.91
N GLN A 36 5.00 -16.17 5.06
CA GLN A 36 5.05 -16.94 6.31
C GLN A 36 3.64 -17.29 6.82
N MET A 37 2.69 -16.38 6.73
CA MET A 37 1.29 -16.68 7.11
C MET A 37 0.69 -17.78 6.25
N ALA A 38 1.11 -17.89 5.00
CA ALA A 38 0.68 -18.91 4.09
C ALA A 38 1.53 -20.19 4.17
N SER A 39 2.63 -20.21 4.94
CA SER A 39 3.47 -21.40 5.09
C SER A 39 2.68 -22.54 5.76
N GLY A 40 2.84 -23.75 5.24
CA GLY A 40 2.08 -24.92 5.71
C GLY A 40 0.69 -25.09 5.07
N LYS A 41 0.25 -24.18 4.21
CA LYS A 41 -0.96 -24.31 3.39
C LYS A 41 -0.59 -24.79 1.98
N SER A 42 -1.51 -25.49 1.31
CA SER A 42 -1.36 -25.81 -0.11
C SER A 42 -1.39 -24.53 -0.94
N ASP A 43 -0.86 -24.56 -2.17
CA ASP A 43 -0.89 -23.39 -3.05
C ASP A 43 -2.33 -22.97 -3.42
N GLU A 44 -3.24 -23.93 -3.51
CA GLU A 44 -4.67 -23.67 -3.72
C GLU A 44 -5.30 -22.93 -2.52
N ASP A 45 -4.99 -23.36 -1.29
CA ASP A 45 -5.47 -22.69 -0.07
C ASP A 45 -4.93 -21.27 0.07
N LYS A 46 -3.66 -21.04 -0.30
CA LYS A 46 -3.05 -19.70 -0.32
C LYS A 46 -3.75 -18.79 -1.32
N ALA A 47 -3.95 -19.27 -2.54
CA ALA A 47 -4.63 -18.53 -3.58
C ALA A 47 -6.06 -18.19 -3.19
N GLY A 48 -6.80 -19.16 -2.61
CA GLY A 48 -8.15 -18.96 -2.12
C GLY A 48 -8.24 -17.94 -0.99
N MET A 49 -7.30 -17.96 -0.05
CA MET A 49 -7.22 -16.98 1.04
C MET A 49 -6.98 -15.56 0.51
N LEU A 50 -6.01 -15.39 -0.38
CA LEU A 50 -5.69 -14.08 -0.96
C LEU A 50 -6.83 -13.56 -1.84
N LYS A 51 -7.44 -14.42 -2.64
CA LYS A 51 -8.62 -14.10 -3.45
C LYS A 51 -9.77 -13.58 -2.60
N SER A 52 -10.05 -14.25 -1.49
CA SER A 52 -11.12 -13.85 -0.56
C SER A 52 -10.77 -12.53 0.16
N LEU A 53 -9.52 -12.36 0.59
CA LEU A 53 -9.07 -11.16 1.31
C LEU A 53 -9.07 -9.92 0.41
N LEU A 54 -8.58 -10.06 -0.81
CA LEU A 54 -8.43 -8.97 -1.76
C LEU A 54 -9.65 -8.75 -2.66
N HIS A 55 -10.64 -9.62 -2.57
CA HIS A 55 -11.83 -9.61 -3.44
C HIS A 55 -11.49 -9.60 -4.93
N VAL A 56 -10.49 -10.38 -5.33
CA VAL A 56 -10.02 -10.51 -6.71
C VAL A 56 -10.04 -11.95 -7.18
N GLU A 57 -10.20 -12.15 -8.48
CA GLU A 57 -10.10 -13.50 -9.08
C GLU A 57 -8.65 -14.02 -9.06
N ASP A 58 -7.68 -13.13 -9.21
CA ASP A 58 -6.27 -13.43 -9.22
C ASP A 58 -5.51 -12.41 -8.36
N ALA A 59 -5.00 -12.88 -7.22
CA ALA A 59 -4.27 -12.02 -6.27
C ALA A 59 -2.99 -11.42 -6.85
N SER A 60 -2.40 -12.03 -7.89
CA SER A 60 -1.22 -11.50 -8.56
C SER A 60 -1.51 -10.23 -9.37
N LYS A 61 -2.77 -9.93 -9.64
CA LYS A 61 -3.23 -8.79 -10.44
C LYS A 61 -3.80 -7.63 -9.64
N CYS A 62 -3.58 -7.61 -8.32
CA CYS A 62 -4.01 -6.48 -7.50
C CYS A 62 -2.99 -5.32 -7.47
N GLY A 63 -1.82 -5.49 -8.08
CA GLY A 63 -0.76 -4.48 -8.13
C GLY A 63 0.04 -4.33 -6.84
N ILE A 64 -0.24 -5.14 -5.81
CA ILE A 64 0.50 -5.15 -4.54
C ILE A 64 1.53 -6.27 -4.57
N ASP A 65 2.76 -5.97 -4.20
CA ASP A 65 3.81 -6.97 -4.06
C ASP A 65 3.68 -7.73 -2.74
N ILE A 66 2.98 -8.84 -2.78
CA ILE A 66 2.74 -9.70 -1.60
C ILE A 66 3.97 -10.53 -1.19
N SER A 67 5.06 -10.52 -1.98
CA SER A 67 6.34 -11.12 -1.60
C SER A 67 7.09 -10.27 -0.57
N GLU A 68 6.78 -8.99 -0.51
CA GLU A 68 7.31 -8.07 0.47
C GLU A 68 6.42 -7.99 1.72
N LYS A 69 7.01 -7.56 2.82
CA LYS A 69 6.25 -7.40 4.08
C LYS A 69 5.25 -6.26 3.97
N ILE A 70 4.07 -6.49 4.54
CA ILE A 70 3.06 -5.46 4.78
C ILE A 70 3.25 -4.96 6.21
N PHE A 71 3.15 -3.65 6.39
CA PHE A 71 3.28 -3.03 7.71
C PHE A 71 1.96 -2.46 8.16
N LEU A 72 1.56 -2.81 9.38
CA LEU A 72 0.46 -2.17 10.10
C LEU A 72 1.06 -1.18 11.08
N PHE A 73 0.52 0.01 11.15
CA PHE A 73 1.02 1.05 12.06
C PHE A 73 -0.12 1.87 12.66
N GLU A 74 0.19 2.55 13.75
CA GLU A 74 -0.65 3.61 14.30
C GLU A 74 0.12 4.93 14.19
N SER A 75 -0.48 5.92 13.54
CA SER A 75 0.12 7.24 13.43
C SER A 75 0.05 8.01 14.75
N ALA A 76 0.84 9.08 14.89
CA ALA A 76 0.83 9.92 16.10
C ALA A 76 -0.55 10.53 16.41
N ASP A 77 -1.39 10.69 15.40
CA ASP A 77 -2.76 11.21 15.52
C ASP A 77 -3.80 10.12 15.83
N GLY A 78 -3.35 8.87 16.06
CA GLY A 78 -4.21 7.74 16.42
C GLY A 78 -4.92 7.07 15.24
N ASN A 79 -4.59 7.40 14.00
CA ASN A 79 -5.11 6.70 12.84
C ASN A 79 -4.37 5.37 12.65
N LEU A 80 -5.11 4.31 12.41
CA LEU A 80 -4.54 3.04 11.99
C LEU A 80 -4.14 3.13 10.52
N GLY A 81 -3.07 2.45 10.15
CA GLY A 81 -2.57 2.43 8.79
C GLY A 81 -2.02 1.09 8.38
N LEU A 82 -2.04 0.87 7.08
CA LEU A 82 -1.40 -0.25 6.41
C LEU A 82 -0.52 0.30 5.30
N CYS A 83 0.72 -0.17 5.22
CA CYS A 83 1.65 0.16 4.15
C CYS A 83 2.07 -1.10 3.41
N ALA A 84 1.91 -1.09 2.10
CA ALA A 84 2.30 -2.18 1.22
C ALA A 84 3.12 -1.65 0.03
N LYS A 85 3.98 -2.50 -0.51
CA LYS A 85 4.71 -2.19 -1.74
C LYS A 85 3.81 -2.34 -2.96
N VAL A 86 3.86 -1.37 -3.85
CA VAL A 86 3.20 -1.44 -5.15
C VAL A 86 4.16 -2.09 -6.16
N SER A 87 3.68 -3.08 -6.89
CA SER A 87 4.40 -3.71 -7.99
C SER A 87 3.97 -3.13 -9.34
N ASP A 88 2.70 -2.76 -9.47
CA ASP A 88 2.12 -2.13 -10.67
C ASP A 88 0.98 -1.20 -10.27
N GLU A 89 1.13 0.10 -10.53
CA GLU A 89 0.15 1.13 -10.19
C GLU A 89 -1.14 0.98 -10.99
N GLY A 90 -1.04 0.62 -12.26
CA GLY A 90 -2.21 0.38 -13.11
C GLY A 90 -3.06 -0.79 -12.63
N ASP A 91 -2.43 -1.86 -12.18
CA ASP A 91 -3.12 -3.00 -11.58
C ASP A 91 -3.82 -2.64 -10.26
N VAL A 92 -3.23 -1.74 -9.45
CA VAL A 92 -3.88 -1.19 -8.25
C VAL A 92 -5.13 -0.40 -8.62
N GLU A 93 -5.05 0.44 -9.65
CA GLU A 93 -6.22 1.19 -10.14
C GLU A 93 -7.33 0.26 -10.60
N ASP A 94 -7.01 -0.76 -11.41
CA ASP A 94 -7.97 -1.73 -11.91
C ASP A 94 -8.60 -2.55 -10.78
N TRP A 95 -7.82 -2.92 -9.78
CA TRP A 95 -8.31 -3.59 -8.59
C TRP A 95 -9.31 -2.71 -7.83
N LEU A 96 -8.95 -1.45 -7.54
CA LEU A 96 -9.86 -0.51 -6.87
C LEU A 96 -11.10 -0.19 -7.70
N ALA A 97 -10.96 -0.10 -9.03
CA ALA A 97 -12.11 0.06 -9.92
C ALA A 97 -13.07 -1.14 -9.85
N SER A 98 -12.55 -2.36 -9.74
CA SER A 98 -13.37 -3.56 -9.54
C SER A 98 -14.11 -3.53 -8.19
N LEU A 99 -13.46 -3.05 -7.13
CA LEU A 99 -14.10 -2.85 -5.82
C LEU A 99 -15.15 -1.74 -5.86
N ALA A 100 -14.95 -0.70 -6.66
CA ALA A 100 -15.96 0.36 -6.86
C ALA A 100 -17.22 -0.18 -7.54
N LYS A 101 -17.07 -1.06 -8.52
CA LYS A 101 -18.23 -1.76 -9.15
C LYS A 101 -19.01 -2.62 -8.16
N GLN A 102 -18.35 -3.14 -7.13
CA GLN A 102 -18.96 -3.93 -6.06
C GLN A 102 -19.47 -3.06 -4.89
N HIS A 103 -19.39 -1.73 -5.01
CA HIS A 103 -19.73 -0.77 -3.96
C HIS A 103 -18.91 -0.92 -2.66
N ILE A 104 -17.72 -1.49 -2.74
CA ILE A 104 -16.77 -1.62 -1.63
C ILE A 104 -15.85 -0.41 -1.55
N ALA A 105 -15.53 0.19 -2.69
CA ALA A 105 -14.68 1.37 -2.80
C ALA A 105 -15.34 2.48 -3.61
N THR A 106 -14.82 3.70 -3.50
CA THR A 106 -15.12 4.78 -4.43
C THR A 106 -14.24 4.67 -5.68
N GLU A 107 -14.63 5.34 -6.75
CA GLU A 107 -13.78 5.48 -7.93
C GLU A 107 -12.45 6.16 -7.56
N VAL A 108 -11.38 5.73 -8.22
CA VAL A 108 -10.05 6.30 -8.02
C VAL A 108 -10.02 7.73 -8.57
N LYS A 109 -9.44 8.64 -7.78
CA LYS A 109 -9.23 10.05 -8.15
C LYS A 109 -7.78 10.43 -7.93
N GLU A 110 -7.20 11.12 -8.91
CA GLU A 110 -5.87 11.68 -8.78
C GLU A 110 -5.89 13.02 -8.03
N ARG A 111 -4.96 13.19 -7.09
CA ARG A 111 -4.68 14.46 -6.43
C ARG A 111 -3.19 14.61 -6.13
N LYS A 112 -2.60 15.72 -6.58
CA LYS A 112 -1.19 16.08 -6.34
C LYS A 112 -0.20 15.01 -6.82
N GLY A 113 -0.53 14.29 -7.90
CA GLY A 113 0.29 13.23 -8.46
C GLY A 113 0.16 11.87 -7.77
N PHE A 114 -0.81 11.71 -6.87
CA PHE A 114 -1.13 10.45 -6.20
C PHE A 114 -2.59 10.07 -6.44
N HIS A 115 -2.86 8.78 -6.33
CA HIS A 115 -4.19 8.22 -6.54
C HIS A 115 -4.88 7.91 -5.23
N PHE A 116 -6.18 8.16 -5.15
CA PHE A 116 -6.98 7.99 -3.93
C PHE A 116 -8.30 7.28 -4.19
N SER A 117 -8.70 6.46 -3.22
CA SER A 117 -10.02 5.83 -3.15
C SER A 117 -10.44 5.72 -1.68
N VAL A 118 -11.72 5.53 -1.41
CA VAL A 118 -12.24 5.30 -0.05
C VAL A 118 -12.85 3.90 0.00
N LEU A 119 -12.38 3.07 0.93
CA LEU A 119 -12.92 1.74 1.19
C LEU A 119 -13.97 1.79 2.30
N LYS A 120 -15.12 1.15 2.06
CA LYS A 120 -16.19 1.00 3.05
C LYS A 120 -16.56 2.32 3.77
N ASN A 121 -16.49 3.43 3.06
CA ASN A 121 -16.78 4.79 3.53
C ASN A 121 -15.91 5.31 4.68
N SER A 122 -14.92 4.55 5.16
CA SER A 122 -14.16 4.89 6.37
C SER A 122 -12.65 4.80 6.21
N TRP A 123 -12.16 4.09 5.21
CA TRP A 123 -10.73 3.85 5.02
C TRP A 123 -10.24 4.55 3.77
N LEU A 124 -9.33 5.49 3.94
CA LEU A 124 -8.74 6.21 2.82
C LEU A 124 -7.53 5.46 2.29
N VAL A 125 -7.58 5.13 1.01
CA VAL A 125 -6.46 4.53 0.26
C VAL A 125 -5.75 5.64 -0.51
N GLY A 126 -4.43 5.71 -0.39
CA GLY A 126 -3.60 6.55 -1.23
C GLY A 126 -2.41 5.73 -1.76
N PHE A 127 -2.05 5.89 -3.01
CA PHE A 127 -0.96 5.13 -3.59
C PHE A 127 -0.20 5.87 -4.69
N SER A 128 1.00 5.40 -4.93
CA SER A 128 1.90 5.78 -6.01
C SER A 128 2.42 4.51 -6.71
N ASP A 129 3.36 4.67 -7.61
CA ASP A 129 4.08 3.57 -8.24
C ASP A 129 4.95 2.73 -7.27
N GLN A 130 5.16 3.19 -6.04
CA GLN A 130 6.02 2.53 -5.05
C GLN A 130 5.29 2.01 -3.84
N ALA A 131 4.37 2.79 -3.29
CA ALA A 131 3.72 2.51 -2.02
C ALA A 131 2.21 2.69 -2.06
N LEU A 132 1.52 1.84 -1.33
CA LEU A 132 0.10 1.95 -1.04
C LEU A 132 -0.07 2.14 0.47
N LEU A 133 -0.84 3.16 0.84
CA LEU A 133 -1.26 3.41 2.21
C LEU A 133 -2.78 3.26 2.33
N VAL A 134 -3.23 2.57 3.36
CA VAL A 134 -4.63 2.55 3.78
C VAL A 134 -4.68 3.09 5.20
N MET A 135 -5.42 4.16 5.43
CA MET A 135 -5.50 4.79 6.75
C MET A 135 -6.94 5.08 7.17
N GLY A 136 -7.20 4.96 8.44
CA GLY A 136 -8.52 5.23 9.03
C GLY A 136 -8.67 4.59 10.42
N PRO A 137 -9.91 4.37 10.89
CA PRO A 137 -11.16 4.83 10.24
C PRO A 137 -11.30 6.35 10.29
N VAL A 138 -11.87 6.95 9.26
CA VAL A 138 -12.03 8.39 9.13
C VAL A 138 -13.45 8.75 8.74
N VAL A 139 -14.02 9.74 9.42
CA VAL A 139 -15.34 10.29 9.06
C VAL A 139 -15.24 11.18 7.82
N ALA A 140 -16.34 11.36 7.08
CA ALA A 140 -16.36 12.09 5.82
C ALA A 140 -15.73 13.49 5.91
N ASP A 141 -16.02 14.23 6.96
CA ASP A 141 -15.51 15.60 7.16
C ASP A 141 -13.99 15.67 7.41
N ALA A 142 -13.37 14.59 7.87
CA ALA A 142 -11.94 14.49 8.13
C ALA A 142 -11.13 13.87 6.98
N GLN A 143 -11.78 13.36 5.94
CA GLN A 143 -11.11 12.70 4.82
C GLN A 143 -10.12 13.62 4.09
N ALA A 144 -10.49 14.88 3.88
CA ALA A 144 -9.63 15.84 3.20
C ALA A 144 -8.32 16.09 3.97
N GLN A 145 -8.38 16.16 5.29
CA GLN A 145 -7.20 16.32 6.15
C GLN A 145 -6.31 15.08 6.11
N LEU A 146 -6.90 13.89 6.24
CA LEU A 146 -6.16 12.63 6.16
C LEU A 146 -5.52 12.44 4.78
N GLN A 147 -6.20 12.85 3.71
CA GLN A 147 -5.63 12.82 2.36
C GLN A 147 -4.38 13.68 2.24
N GLN A 148 -4.37 14.87 2.85
CA GLN A 148 -3.19 15.73 2.88
C GLN A 148 -2.02 15.09 3.66
N GLN A 149 -2.32 14.38 4.73
CA GLN A 149 -1.31 13.62 5.48
C GLN A 149 -0.72 12.48 4.63
N ILE A 150 -1.57 11.70 3.96
CA ILE A 150 -1.12 10.62 3.07
C ILE A 150 -0.22 11.16 1.95
N VAL A 151 -0.56 12.30 1.34
CA VAL A 151 0.33 12.96 0.34
C VAL A 151 1.71 13.23 0.91
N LYS A 152 1.82 13.66 2.17
CA LYS A 152 3.12 13.90 2.81
C LYS A 152 3.91 12.61 3.05
N TYR A 153 3.22 11.51 3.34
CA TYR A 153 3.85 10.22 3.58
C TYR A 153 4.30 9.55 2.28
N LEU A 154 3.57 9.74 1.18
CA LEU A 154 3.90 9.16 -0.12
C LEU A 154 5.01 9.93 -0.88
N ARG A 155 5.38 11.14 -0.44
CA ARG A 155 6.49 11.92 -1.01
C ARG A 155 7.83 11.47 -0.48
#